data_2710d1f84257f4500344028f66ede3a6
#
_entry.id   2710d1f84257f4500344028f66ede3a6
#
_cell.length_a   1.000
_cell.length_b   1.000
_cell.length_c   1.000
_cell.angle_alpha   90.00
_cell.angle_beta   90.00
_cell.angle_gamma   90.00
#
_symmetry.space_group_name_H-M   'P 1'
#
loop_
_entity.id
_entity.type
_entity.pdbx_description
1 polymer ?
#
loop_
_entity_poly.entity_id
_entity_poly.type
_entity_poly.pdbx_seq_one_letter_code
_entity_poly.pdbx_strand_id
1 'polypeptide(L)'
;MVAACETLFFESPLNDNDNKMTKNLLVVIATFTLAFTAVTVDAQPKQRSEKRGVAEDQFGYAEEIKALSPGICWTYNWGVAPSANVKSLLGSEEGKEMEYIPMAWNTGADVEKLKQYYRDHPGCKYLLGYNEPNLADQSNITPQQAADAWPALEAIADEFNLKLVSPAMSYTGSAINDGKIWQPFDWLDEFIKLYKQQNSREPKMDVIAIHTYMNSTAPTLDFVNKWVDRYGKKIWVTEFAAGENNPDSLTQVREMIKKVQGLELNPNVERYAWFKGTSGSRWIDKSPYWRLLIKPNLRTHLPAAGTMTGQGVVYTYMSTFDKTYYYRPGETVMAKDYINSNGIGLEVSTDNQTGAINTHLAVEFGNSNAAEYLIDVPTDDVYQFTFRYSDRASAARQQVLKLSVDNAEVGSATLPSTAAYRNPADVYATTTCQVSLPAGRHTLKFAGTVPINHARVTWFSFVSTTAISDINASTDDALVSKRYFTPQGEEVAVMHKGMYIETCTYASGKKTSRKLTVK
;
A
#
# COMPACT_ATOMS: atom_id res chain seq x y z
N MET A 1 -5.43 -7.25 -29.87
CA MET A 1 -6.34 -7.57 -30.99
C MET A 1 -6.24 -6.44 -31.98
N VAL A 2 -5.52 -6.66 -33.09
CA VAL A 2 -5.30 -5.66 -34.14
C VAL A 2 -6.39 -5.90 -35.16
N ALA A 3 -7.23 -4.89 -35.42
CA ALA A 3 -8.21 -4.93 -36.48
C ALA A 3 -7.62 -4.20 -37.71
N ALA A 4 -7.46 -4.94 -38.77
CA ALA A 4 -7.05 -4.43 -40.08
C ALA A 4 -8.23 -3.70 -40.73
N CYS A 5 -7.95 -2.54 -41.32
CA CYS A 5 -8.87 -1.78 -42.17
C CYS A 5 -8.50 -2.06 -43.62
N GLU A 6 -9.34 -2.79 -44.32
CA GLU A 6 -9.20 -3.02 -45.77
C GLU A 6 -9.73 -1.81 -46.55
N THR A 7 -8.91 -1.37 -47.48
CA THR A 7 -9.25 -0.31 -48.45
C THR A 7 -9.84 -0.93 -49.69
N LEU A 8 -11.09 -0.62 -49.99
CA LEU A 8 -11.74 -0.97 -51.25
C LEU A 8 -11.40 0.06 -52.31
N PHE A 9 -10.74 -0.38 -53.38
CA PHE A 9 -10.59 0.38 -54.63
C PHE A 9 -11.81 0.10 -55.53
N PHE A 10 -12.44 1.16 -56.02
CA PHE A 10 -13.32 1.10 -57.19
C PHE A 10 -12.61 1.73 -58.36
N GLU A 11 -12.35 0.95 -59.41
CA GLU A 11 -12.01 1.43 -60.74
C GLU A 11 -13.29 1.70 -61.53
N SER A 12 -13.29 2.77 -62.33
CA SER A 12 -14.10 2.87 -63.54
C SER A 12 -13.44 3.80 -64.56
N PRO A 13 -13.72 3.66 -65.89
CA PRO A 13 -12.72 3.73 -66.95
C PRO A 13 -12.58 5.09 -67.57
N LEU A 14 -11.40 5.26 -68.22
CA LEU A 14 -10.93 6.36 -69.01
C LEU A 14 -11.83 6.64 -70.25
N ASN A 15 -12.01 7.92 -70.57
CA ASN A 15 -12.25 8.35 -71.95
C ASN A 15 -11.36 9.55 -72.27
N ASP A 16 -10.67 9.43 -73.37
CA ASP A 16 -9.75 10.39 -73.99
C ASP A 16 -10.47 11.62 -74.51
N ASN A 17 -9.93 12.81 -74.40
CA ASN A 17 -9.44 13.72 -75.36
C ASN A 17 -9.30 15.17 -74.87
N ASP A 18 -8.21 15.75 -75.38
CA ASP A 18 -7.89 17.15 -75.66
C ASP A 18 -7.14 18.05 -74.65
N ASN A 19 -5.87 18.05 -74.95
CA ASN A 19 -4.94 19.18 -75.22
C ASN A 19 -5.04 20.53 -74.44
N LYS A 20 -3.86 20.87 -73.92
CA LYS A 20 -3.26 22.21 -73.77
C LYS A 20 -3.78 23.11 -72.63
N MET A 21 -3.08 23.22 -71.58
CA MET A 21 -2.21 24.37 -71.22
C MET A 21 -1.57 24.19 -69.84
N THR A 22 -0.28 24.33 -69.80
CA THR A 22 0.57 24.46 -68.62
C THR A 22 0.07 25.52 -67.65
N LYS A 23 -0.22 25.14 -66.39
CA LYS A 23 -0.05 25.99 -65.26
C LYS A 23 0.36 25.12 -64.02
N ASN A 24 1.54 25.40 -63.50
CA ASN A 24 2.07 24.83 -62.28
C ASN A 24 1.11 25.10 -61.15
N LEU A 25 0.47 24.07 -60.63
CA LEU A 25 -0.24 24.10 -59.39
C LEU A 25 0.59 23.31 -58.36
N LEU A 26 1.36 24.03 -57.54
CA LEU A 26 1.98 23.47 -56.37
C LEU A 26 0.85 23.05 -55.42
N VAL A 27 0.59 21.76 -55.33
CA VAL A 27 -0.24 21.21 -54.27
C VAL A 27 0.63 21.07 -53.01
N VAL A 28 0.51 22.02 -52.09
CA VAL A 28 1.05 21.90 -50.74
C VAL A 28 0.13 20.95 -49.98
N ILE A 29 0.53 19.70 -49.87
CA ILE A 29 -0.10 18.75 -48.96
C ILE A 29 0.37 19.14 -47.54
N ALA A 30 -0.44 19.93 -46.85
CA ALA A 30 -0.28 20.14 -45.39
C ALA A 30 -0.68 18.84 -44.67
N THR A 31 0.29 18.00 -44.39
CA THR A 31 0.13 16.90 -43.43
C THR A 31 -0.10 17.49 -42.04
N PHE A 32 -1.35 17.63 -41.64
CA PHE A 32 -1.71 17.83 -40.23
C PHE A 32 -1.40 16.55 -39.50
N THR A 33 -0.20 16.45 -38.94
CA THR A 33 0.09 15.50 -37.88
C THR A 33 -0.69 15.97 -36.65
N LEU A 34 -1.89 15.41 -36.42
CA LEU A 34 -2.52 15.47 -35.11
C LEU A 34 -1.60 14.71 -34.17
N ALA A 35 -0.77 15.46 -33.44
CA ALA A 35 -0.15 14.93 -32.23
C ALA A 35 -1.28 14.67 -31.24
N PHE A 36 -1.79 13.44 -31.20
CA PHE A 36 -2.49 12.95 -30.03
C PHE A 36 -1.46 12.96 -28.89
N THR A 37 -1.41 14.03 -28.13
CA THR A 37 -0.90 13.94 -26.78
C THR A 37 -1.85 12.98 -26.07
N ALA A 38 -1.44 11.74 -25.92
CA ALA A 38 -2.06 10.85 -24.98
C ALA A 38 -2.01 11.58 -23.64
N VAL A 39 -3.15 12.11 -23.20
CA VAL A 39 -3.33 12.52 -21.82
C VAL A 39 -3.25 11.20 -21.06
N THR A 40 -2.05 10.88 -20.56
CA THR A 40 -1.90 9.84 -19.57
C THR A 40 -2.74 10.31 -18.40
N VAL A 41 -3.91 9.70 -18.21
CA VAL A 41 -4.61 9.78 -16.92
C VAL A 41 -3.63 9.16 -15.96
N ASP A 42 -2.92 9.97 -15.19
CA ASP A 42 -2.03 9.47 -14.17
C ASP A 42 -2.88 8.62 -13.23
N ALA A 43 -2.46 7.37 -13.05
CA ALA A 43 -3.11 6.46 -12.14
C ALA A 43 -3.10 7.10 -10.74
N GLN A 44 -4.19 6.95 -9.98
CA GLN A 44 -4.21 7.39 -8.58
C GLN A 44 -3.10 6.68 -7.79
N PRO A 45 -2.59 7.29 -6.69
CA PRO A 45 -1.58 6.64 -5.88
C PRO A 45 -2.07 5.28 -5.41
N LYS A 46 -1.16 4.32 -5.37
CA LYS A 46 -1.47 2.96 -4.91
C LYS A 46 -2.01 3.01 -3.48
N GLN A 47 -3.20 2.48 -3.30
CA GLN A 47 -3.85 2.41 -1.97
C GLN A 47 -3.48 1.13 -1.23
N ARG A 48 -3.01 0.10 -1.93
CA ARG A 48 -2.69 -1.21 -1.39
C ARG A 48 -1.26 -1.61 -1.75
N SER A 49 -0.49 -2.06 -0.76
CA SER A 49 0.84 -2.62 -0.97
C SER A 49 0.76 -4.00 -1.60
N GLU A 50 1.64 -4.27 -2.56
CA GLU A 50 1.80 -5.59 -3.18
C GLU A 50 2.61 -6.57 -2.31
N LYS A 51 3.30 -6.05 -1.27
CA LYS A 51 4.15 -6.84 -0.37
C LYS A 51 3.48 -7.18 0.95
N ARG A 52 2.51 -6.33 1.40
CA ARG A 52 1.94 -6.36 2.75
C ARG A 52 0.95 -7.49 2.93
N GLY A 53 1.23 -8.37 3.87
CA GLY A 53 0.41 -9.52 4.24
C GLY A 53 0.07 -9.57 5.71
N VAL A 54 -0.69 -10.59 6.09
CA VAL A 54 -1.01 -10.92 7.47
C VAL A 54 -1.00 -12.44 7.67
N ALA A 55 -0.35 -12.90 8.72
CA ALA A 55 -0.41 -14.28 9.16
C ALA A 55 -1.61 -14.45 10.12
N GLU A 56 -2.53 -15.37 9.84
CA GLU A 56 -3.70 -15.61 10.71
C GLU A 56 -4.25 -17.01 10.56
N ASP A 57 -4.32 -17.75 11.66
CA ASP A 57 -4.77 -19.14 11.70
C ASP A 57 -6.29 -19.28 11.56
N GLN A 58 -7.07 -18.30 11.96
CA GLN A 58 -8.52 -18.43 12.08
C GLN A 58 -9.29 -17.14 11.79
N PHE A 59 -9.26 -16.69 10.54
CA PHE A 59 -10.31 -15.80 10.10
C PHE A 59 -11.65 -16.54 10.14
N GLY A 60 -12.57 -16.04 10.95
CA GLY A 60 -13.87 -16.64 11.16
C GLY A 60 -15.01 -15.98 10.39
N TYR A 61 -14.80 -14.73 9.98
CA TYR A 61 -15.84 -13.87 9.40
C TYR A 61 -15.36 -13.15 8.14
N ALA A 62 -16.25 -13.00 7.18
CA ALA A 62 -16.00 -12.25 5.95
C ALA A 62 -15.59 -10.79 6.21
N GLU A 63 -16.16 -10.18 7.24
CA GLU A 63 -15.91 -8.81 7.67
C GLU A 63 -14.45 -8.60 8.11
N GLU A 64 -13.78 -9.62 8.65
CA GLU A 64 -12.37 -9.57 9.03
C GLU A 64 -11.48 -9.41 7.79
N ILE A 65 -11.77 -10.18 6.74
CA ILE A 65 -11.06 -10.09 5.46
C ILE A 65 -11.31 -8.71 4.82
N LYS A 66 -12.58 -8.30 4.71
CA LYS A 66 -12.96 -7.02 4.11
C LYS A 66 -12.40 -5.81 4.85
N ALA A 67 -12.23 -5.92 6.18
CA ALA A 67 -11.62 -4.86 6.97
C ALA A 67 -10.13 -4.66 6.65
N LEU A 68 -9.40 -5.74 6.39
CA LEU A 68 -7.95 -5.72 6.19
C LEU A 68 -7.56 -5.59 4.70
N SER A 69 -8.37 -6.10 3.77
CA SER A 69 -8.06 -6.15 2.34
C SER A 69 -7.79 -4.80 1.65
N PRO A 70 -8.30 -3.64 2.15
CA PRO A 70 -7.95 -2.35 1.54
C PRO A 70 -6.45 -2.04 1.54
N GLY A 71 -5.68 -2.57 2.47
CA GLY A 71 -4.24 -2.32 2.57
C GLY A 71 -3.36 -3.58 2.57
N ILE A 72 -3.96 -4.75 2.72
CA ILE A 72 -3.27 -6.05 2.85
C ILE A 72 -3.63 -6.93 1.65
N CYS A 73 -2.61 -7.42 0.93
CA CYS A 73 -2.84 -8.12 -0.32
C CYS A 73 -2.81 -9.64 -0.21
N TRP A 74 -2.21 -10.22 0.84
CA TRP A 74 -2.09 -11.67 0.97
C TRP A 74 -2.13 -12.14 2.41
N THR A 75 -2.45 -13.42 2.58
CA THR A 75 -2.49 -14.11 3.88
C THR A 75 -2.16 -15.58 3.75
N TYR A 76 -1.83 -16.21 4.85
CA TYR A 76 -1.72 -17.66 5.02
C TYR A 76 -2.12 -18.03 6.46
N ASN A 77 -2.39 -19.31 6.70
CA ASN A 77 -2.88 -19.80 7.99
C ASN A 77 -2.12 -21.04 8.47
N TRP A 78 -0.86 -21.19 8.06
CA TRP A 78 -0.03 -22.38 8.32
C TRP A 78 -0.61 -23.69 7.78
N GLY A 79 -1.59 -23.63 6.90
CA GLY A 79 -2.29 -24.78 6.34
C GLY A 79 -2.32 -24.78 4.82
N VAL A 80 -2.93 -25.83 4.29
CA VAL A 80 -3.02 -26.09 2.85
C VAL A 80 -4.08 -25.21 2.18
N ALA A 81 -5.13 -24.83 2.93
CA ALA A 81 -6.28 -24.09 2.38
C ALA A 81 -6.87 -23.13 3.41
N PRO A 82 -7.54 -22.05 2.99
CA PRO A 82 -8.19 -21.12 3.88
C PRO A 82 -9.35 -21.78 4.63
N SER A 83 -9.71 -21.18 5.78
CA SER A 83 -10.88 -21.60 6.55
C SER A 83 -12.15 -21.56 5.71
N ALA A 84 -13.05 -22.53 5.88
CA ALA A 84 -14.26 -22.68 5.07
C ALA A 84 -15.14 -21.43 5.03
N ASN A 85 -15.21 -20.69 6.16
CA ASN A 85 -16.06 -19.51 6.30
C ASN A 85 -15.62 -18.32 5.43
N VAL A 86 -14.33 -18.26 5.06
CA VAL A 86 -13.73 -17.12 4.34
C VAL A 86 -13.12 -17.50 2.99
N LYS A 87 -13.16 -18.79 2.62
CA LYS A 87 -12.56 -19.29 1.36
C LYS A 87 -13.09 -18.60 0.09
N SER A 88 -14.32 -18.10 0.11
CA SER A 88 -14.90 -17.38 -1.02
C SER A 88 -14.23 -16.04 -1.30
N LEU A 89 -13.59 -15.44 -0.28
CA LEU A 89 -12.90 -14.13 -0.35
C LEU A 89 -11.38 -14.27 -0.55
N LEU A 90 -10.84 -15.47 -0.35
CA LEU A 90 -9.40 -15.72 -0.38
C LEU A 90 -9.01 -16.58 -1.58
N GLY A 91 -7.97 -16.19 -2.27
CA GLY A 91 -7.42 -16.86 -3.45
C GLY A 91 -6.65 -15.90 -4.33
N SER A 92 -6.12 -16.41 -5.45
CA SER A 92 -5.34 -15.63 -6.42
C SER A 92 -6.15 -15.26 -7.68
N GLU A 93 -7.45 -15.58 -7.71
CA GLU A 93 -8.32 -15.30 -8.84
C GLU A 93 -8.87 -13.87 -8.76
N GLU A 94 -9.31 -13.35 -9.90
CA GLU A 94 -9.99 -12.06 -9.98
C GLU A 94 -11.24 -12.05 -9.08
N GLY A 95 -11.46 -10.94 -8.38
CA GLY A 95 -12.58 -10.75 -7.46
C GLY A 95 -12.35 -11.28 -6.04
N LYS A 96 -11.16 -11.84 -5.75
CA LYS A 96 -10.77 -12.17 -4.38
C LYS A 96 -10.26 -10.93 -3.63
N GLU A 97 -10.55 -10.89 -2.34
CA GLU A 97 -10.14 -9.78 -1.47
C GLU A 97 -8.63 -9.82 -1.17
N MET A 98 -8.10 -11.02 -0.89
CA MET A 98 -6.68 -11.26 -0.63
C MET A 98 -6.22 -12.56 -1.29
N GLU A 99 -4.96 -12.57 -1.72
CA GLU A 99 -4.30 -13.80 -2.13
C GLU A 99 -4.09 -14.72 -0.92
N TYR A 100 -4.41 -16.00 -1.07
CA TYR A 100 -4.09 -17.03 -0.09
C TYR A 100 -2.94 -17.88 -0.57
N ILE A 101 -1.94 -18.10 0.30
CA ILE A 101 -0.75 -18.89 -0.02
C ILE A 101 -0.75 -20.18 0.82
N PRO A 102 -0.83 -21.36 0.22
CA PRO A 102 -0.70 -22.64 0.91
C PRO A 102 0.67 -22.84 1.56
N MET A 103 0.71 -23.57 2.67
CA MET A 103 1.94 -23.95 3.37
C MET A 103 1.98 -25.47 3.61
N ALA A 104 3.16 -26.04 3.36
CA ALA A 104 3.53 -27.36 3.87
C ALA A 104 4.18 -27.16 5.24
N TRP A 105 3.39 -27.15 6.31
CA TRP A 105 3.85 -26.79 7.67
C TRP A 105 4.99 -27.67 8.19
N ASN A 106 4.96 -28.98 7.86
CA ASN A 106 6.01 -29.95 8.19
C ASN A 106 6.13 -31.05 7.12
N THR A 107 6.99 -32.04 7.33
CA THR A 107 7.19 -33.17 6.42
C THR A 107 5.99 -34.08 6.25
N GLY A 108 4.98 -33.98 7.11
CA GLY A 108 3.71 -34.71 7.04
C GLY A 108 2.60 -33.94 6.30
N ALA A 109 2.95 -32.87 5.56
CA ALA A 109 1.97 -32.12 4.79
C ALA A 109 1.26 -33.01 3.76
N ASP A 110 -0.07 -32.87 3.65
CA ASP A 110 -0.91 -33.64 2.74
C ASP A 110 -0.68 -33.21 1.29
N VAL A 111 0.18 -33.94 0.58
CA VAL A 111 0.56 -33.68 -0.81
C VAL A 111 -0.67 -33.64 -1.73
N GLU A 112 -1.62 -34.55 -1.58
CA GLU A 112 -2.79 -34.59 -2.46
C GLU A 112 -3.73 -33.40 -2.22
N LYS A 113 -3.88 -32.94 -0.97
CA LYS A 113 -4.63 -31.71 -0.70
C LYS A 113 -3.93 -30.47 -1.25
N LEU A 114 -2.59 -30.40 -1.19
CA LEU A 114 -1.83 -29.32 -1.83
C LEU A 114 -2.07 -29.33 -3.33
N LYS A 115 -1.92 -30.48 -4.00
CA LYS A 115 -2.19 -30.60 -5.44
C LYS A 115 -3.63 -30.24 -5.80
N GLN A 116 -4.60 -30.68 -4.98
CA GLN A 116 -5.99 -30.33 -5.21
C GLN A 116 -6.22 -28.83 -5.09
N TYR A 117 -5.62 -28.16 -4.09
CA TYR A 117 -5.70 -26.70 -3.96
C TYR A 117 -5.21 -25.99 -5.24
N TYR A 118 -4.06 -26.39 -5.81
CA TYR A 118 -3.53 -25.76 -7.04
C TYR A 118 -4.34 -26.08 -8.29
N ARG A 119 -4.97 -27.25 -8.36
CA ARG A 119 -5.95 -27.56 -9.44
C ARG A 119 -7.15 -26.61 -9.39
N ASP A 120 -7.65 -26.34 -8.18
CA ASP A 120 -8.82 -25.48 -7.95
C ASP A 120 -8.44 -23.97 -8.04
N HIS A 121 -7.18 -23.63 -7.85
CA HIS A 121 -6.65 -22.25 -7.81
C HIS A 121 -5.42 -22.06 -8.72
N PRO A 122 -5.57 -22.16 -10.04
CA PRO A 122 -4.42 -22.11 -10.99
C PRO A 122 -3.72 -20.75 -11.01
N GLY A 123 -4.34 -19.70 -10.46
CA GLY A 123 -3.75 -18.38 -10.25
C GLY A 123 -2.68 -18.33 -9.17
N CYS A 124 -2.71 -19.23 -8.19
CA CYS A 124 -1.72 -19.30 -7.12
C CYS A 124 -0.34 -19.71 -7.67
N LYS A 125 0.69 -18.96 -7.31
CA LYS A 125 2.07 -19.13 -7.86
C LYS A 125 3.12 -19.46 -6.82
N TYR A 126 2.72 -19.66 -5.56
CA TYR A 126 3.66 -19.88 -4.47
C TYR A 126 3.24 -21.05 -3.59
N LEU A 127 4.24 -21.77 -3.05
CA LEU A 127 4.09 -22.76 -1.98
C LEU A 127 5.08 -22.41 -0.87
N LEU A 128 4.56 -22.18 0.35
CA LEU A 128 5.39 -22.00 1.54
C LEU A 128 5.92 -23.36 2.02
N GLY A 129 7.21 -23.41 2.34
CA GLY A 129 7.86 -24.56 2.94
C GLY A 129 7.57 -24.70 4.43
N TYR A 130 8.43 -25.46 5.14
CA TYR A 130 8.23 -25.83 6.54
C TYR A 130 8.27 -24.62 7.48
N ASN A 131 7.42 -24.65 8.51
CA ASN A 131 7.35 -23.59 9.50
C ASN A 131 8.33 -23.84 10.65
N GLU A 132 9.30 -22.95 10.82
CA GLU A 132 10.27 -22.92 11.91
C GLU A 132 10.81 -24.32 12.29
N PRO A 133 11.39 -25.05 11.33
CA PRO A 133 11.82 -26.43 11.57
C PRO A 133 12.90 -26.55 12.65
N ASN A 134 13.62 -25.48 12.90
CA ASN A 134 14.66 -25.40 13.92
C ASN A 134 14.14 -25.07 15.34
N LEU A 135 12.81 -25.03 15.54
CA LEU A 135 12.19 -24.81 16.85
C LEU A 135 11.46 -26.07 17.33
N ALA A 136 11.69 -26.45 18.60
CA ALA A 136 11.16 -27.66 19.19
C ALA A 136 9.63 -27.66 19.39
N ASP A 137 9.03 -26.48 19.57
CA ASP A 137 7.60 -26.28 19.76
C ASP A 137 6.86 -25.91 18.45
N GLN A 138 7.58 -25.97 17.33
CA GLN A 138 7.06 -25.75 15.98
C GLN A 138 7.16 -27.05 15.15
N SER A 139 7.51 -27.00 13.89
CA SER A 139 7.53 -28.21 13.08
C SER A 139 8.61 -29.23 13.49
N ASN A 140 9.64 -28.79 14.23
CA ASN A 140 10.62 -29.66 14.91
C ASN A 140 11.23 -30.72 13.98
N ILE A 141 11.82 -30.28 12.87
CA ILE A 141 12.35 -31.11 11.80
C ILE A 141 13.86 -30.97 11.73
N THR A 142 14.59 -32.08 11.69
CA THR A 142 16.03 -32.05 11.46
C THR A 142 16.34 -31.67 10.01
N PRO A 143 17.54 -31.11 9.73
CA PRO A 143 18.00 -30.88 8.36
C PRO A 143 17.93 -32.13 7.48
N GLN A 144 18.21 -33.31 8.06
CA GLN A 144 18.14 -34.60 7.35
C GLN A 144 16.71 -34.95 6.95
N GLN A 145 15.76 -34.86 7.90
CA GLN A 145 14.34 -35.11 7.61
C GLN A 145 13.79 -34.16 6.54
N ALA A 146 14.24 -32.92 6.57
CA ALA A 146 13.87 -31.94 5.54
C ALA A 146 14.45 -32.31 4.17
N ALA A 147 15.74 -32.72 4.11
CA ALA A 147 16.39 -33.15 2.86
C ALA A 147 15.70 -34.37 2.24
N ASP A 148 15.28 -35.31 3.08
CA ASP A 148 14.58 -36.54 2.63
C ASP A 148 13.18 -36.22 2.04
N ALA A 149 12.45 -35.26 2.62
CA ALA A 149 11.07 -34.97 2.26
C ALA A 149 10.90 -33.83 1.23
N TRP A 150 11.89 -32.96 1.07
CA TRP A 150 11.82 -31.78 0.18
C TRP A 150 11.51 -32.10 -1.29
N PRO A 151 12.00 -33.20 -1.89
CA PRO A 151 11.69 -33.56 -3.28
C PRO A 151 10.19 -33.67 -3.58
N ALA A 152 9.36 -34.01 -2.59
CA ALA A 152 7.90 -34.05 -2.78
C ALA A 152 7.30 -32.65 -2.99
N LEU A 153 7.82 -31.62 -2.31
CA LEU A 153 7.38 -30.24 -2.50
C LEU A 153 7.87 -29.66 -3.83
N GLU A 154 9.09 -30.03 -4.24
CA GLU A 154 9.61 -29.64 -5.55
C GLU A 154 8.78 -30.24 -6.68
N ALA A 155 8.36 -31.50 -6.55
CA ALA A 155 7.48 -32.15 -7.54
C ALA A 155 6.15 -31.42 -7.68
N ILE A 156 5.54 -30.93 -6.58
CA ILE A 156 4.35 -30.08 -6.62
C ILE A 156 4.66 -28.75 -7.32
N ALA A 157 5.76 -28.12 -6.94
CA ALA A 157 6.15 -26.83 -7.51
C ALA A 157 6.41 -26.91 -9.02
N ASP A 158 6.97 -28.03 -9.50
CA ASP A 158 7.20 -28.26 -10.92
C ASP A 158 5.91 -28.60 -11.66
N GLU A 159 5.04 -29.46 -11.08
CA GLU A 159 3.74 -29.83 -11.67
C GLU A 159 2.84 -28.62 -11.92
N PHE A 160 2.83 -27.65 -10.99
CA PHE A 160 1.95 -26.46 -11.07
C PHE A 160 2.69 -25.15 -11.42
N ASN A 161 3.97 -25.23 -11.79
CA ASN A 161 4.82 -24.08 -12.11
C ASN A 161 4.82 -23.01 -11.01
N LEU A 162 5.14 -23.46 -9.77
CA LEU A 162 5.16 -22.61 -8.58
C LEU A 162 6.58 -22.16 -8.24
N LYS A 163 6.68 -21.01 -7.60
CA LYS A 163 7.83 -20.64 -6.80
C LYS A 163 7.74 -21.34 -5.44
N LEU A 164 8.78 -22.08 -5.09
CA LEU A 164 8.89 -22.75 -3.80
C LEU A 164 9.63 -21.84 -2.83
N VAL A 165 8.97 -21.48 -1.74
CA VAL A 165 9.55 -20.68 -0.66
C VAL A 165 10.26 -21.61 0.32
N SER A 166 11.44 -21.23 0.80
CA SER A 166 12.23 -22.05 1.73
C SER A 166 11.46 -22.38 3.03
N PRO A 167 11.95 -23.30 3.86
CA PRO A 167 11.54 -23.34 5.25
C PRO A 167 11.68 -21.96 5.91
N ALA A 168 10.69 -21.55 6.71
CA ALA A 168 10.72 -20.28 7.41
C ALA A 168 11.59 -20.41 8.67
N MET A 169 12.65 -19.62 8.77
CA MET A 169 13.65 -19.76 9.81
C MET A 169 13.52 -18.66 10.88
N SER A 170 13.70 -19.03 12.14
CA SER A 170 13.68 -18.13 13.29
C SER A 170 14.84 -18.39 14.23
N TYR A 171 15.24 -17.40 15.06
CA TYR A 171 16.19 -17.62 16.14
C TYR A 171 15.61 -18.52 17.23
N THR A 172 16.42 -19.38 17.83
CA THR A 172 16.01 -20.28 18.88
C THR A 172 17.09 -20.43 19.97
N GLY A 173 16.65 -20.76 21.17
CA GLY A 173 17.50 -21.22 22.28
C GLY A 173 17.23 -22.67 22.69
N SER A 174 16.32 -23.37 21.98
CA SER A 174 15.87 -24.71 22.32
C SER A 174 16.37 -25.74 21.32
N ALA A 175 16.74 -26.93 21.83
CA ALA A 175 17.13 -28.07 21.00
C ALA A 175 15.89 -28.71 20.38
N ILE A 176 16.01 -29.13 19.11
CA ILE A 176 14.98 -29.91 18.40
C ILE A 176 15.13 -31.42 18.70
N ASN A 177 14.36 -32.25 18.03
CA ASN A 177 14.25 -33.69 18.28
C ASN A 177 15.58 -34.50 18.14
N ASP A 178 16.61 -33.95 17.54
CA ASP A 178 17.96 -34.56 17.47
C ASP A 178 18.86 -34.14 18.65
N GLY A 179 18.35 -33.37 19.61
CA GLY A 179 19.07 -32.89 20.77
C GLY A 179 19.98 -31.68 20.50
N LYS A 180 20.00 -31.13 19.28
CA LYS A 180 20.83 -29.99 18.92
C LYS A 180 20.04 -28.68 18.87
N ILE A 181 20.71 -27.59 19.24
CA ILE A 181 20.22 -26.22 19.06
C ILE A 181 20.74 -25.75 17.69
N TRP A 182 19.82 -25.60 16.75
CA TRP A 182 20.13 -25.15 15.41
C TRP A 182 19.79 -23.68 15.24
N GLN A 183 20.81 -22.82 15.13
CA GLN A 183 20.58 -21.44 14.71
C GLN A 183 20.06 -21.41 13.25
N PRO A 184 19.34 -20.35 12.86
CA PRO A 184 18.61 -20.36 11.59
C PRO A 184 19.51 -20.59 10.36
N PHE A 185 20.68 -19.96 10.32
CA PHE A 185 21.63 -20.16 9.22
C PHE A 185 22.23 -21.57 9.23
N ASP A 186 22.61 -22.08 10.42
CA ASP A 186 23.25 -23.40 10.53
C ASP A 186 22.31 -24.53 10.09
N TRP A 187 21.02 -24.40 10.43
CA TRP A 187 20.01 -25.38 10.03
C TRP A 187 19.81 -25.39 8.51
N LEU A 188 19.65 -24.19 7.89
CA LEU A 188 19.39 -24.11 6.45
C LEU A 188 20.62 -24.53 5.64
N ASP A 189 21.83 -24.18 6.08
CA ASP A 189 23.06 -24.62 5.41
C ASP A 189 23.24 -26.12 5.46
N GLU A 190 22.99 -26.76 6.63
CA GLU A 190 23.10 -28.23 6.74
C GLU A 190 22.00 -28.92 5.92
N PHE A 191 20.79 -28.39 5.87
CA PHE A 191 19.74 -28.89 4.96
C PHE A 191 20.19 -28.84 3.50
N ILE A 192 20.71 -27.71 3.03
CA ILE A 192 21.19 -27.54 1.65
C ILE A 192 22.31 -28.52 1.36
N LYS A 193 23.27 -28.66 2.27
CA LYS A 193 24.40 -29.59 2.13
C LYS A 193 23.94 -31.06 2.02
N LEU A 194 23.05 -31.49 2.91
CA LEU A 194 22.53 -32.87 2.92
C LEU A 194 21.69 -33.15 1.68
N TYR A 195 20.83 -32.22 1.30
CA TYR A 195 20.04 -32.32 0.08
C TYR A 195 20.92 -32.47 -1.17
N LYS A 196 21.99 -31.65 -1.28
CA LYS A 196 22.94 -31.68 -2.37
C LYS A 196 23.72 -33.01 -2.44
N GLN A 197 24.08 -33.57 -1.30
CA GLN A 197 24.73 -34.90 -1.22
C GLN A 197 23.81 -36.03 -1.74
N GLN A 198 22.51 -35.96 -1.44
CA GLN A 198 21.53 -36.97 -1.85
C GLN A 198 21.09 -36.83 -3.31
N ASN A 199 20.93 -35.62 -3.80
CA ASN A 199 20.29 -35.35 -5.09
C ASN A 199 21.24 -34.80 -6.16
N SER A 200 22.54 -34.60 -5.85
CA SER A 200 23.56 -34.04 -6.73
C SER A 200 23.22 -32.67 -7.33
N ARG A 201 22.32 -31.90 -6.69
CA ARG A 201 21.90 -30.56 -7.06
C ARG A 201 21.45 -29.76 -5.83
N GLU A 202 21.36 -28.45 -5.96
CA GLU A 202 20.78 -27.59 -4.93
C GLU A 202 19.26 -27.85 -4.79
N PRO A 203 18.69 -27.70 -3.57
CA PRO A 203 17.25 -27.71 -3.42
C PRO A 203 16.62 -26.51 -4.13
N LYS A 204 15.46 -26.72 -4.76
CA LYS A 204 14.66 -25.63 -5.30
C LYS A 204 14.11 -24.80 -4.13
N MET A 205 14.59 -23.59 -4.02
CA MET A 205 14.09 -22.55 -3.12
C MET A 205 14.19 -21.23 -3.88
N ASP A 206 13.06 -20.77 -4.44
CA ASP A 206 13.06 -19.57 -5.26
C ASP A 206 13.17 -18.30 -4.41
N VAL A 207 12.68 -18.36 -3.18
CA VAL A 207 12.63 -17.29 -2.19
C VAL A 207 12.99 -17.85 -0.82
N ILE A 208 13.63 -17.05 0.03
CA ILE A 208 13.94 -17.41 1.42
C ILE A 208 12.89 -16.82 2.36
N ALA A 209 12.29 -17.66 3.21
CA ALA A 209 11.38 -17.23 4.28
C ALA A 209 12.10 -17.09 5.61
N ILE A 210 11.76 -16.05 6.36
CA ILE A 210 12.29 -15.80 7.71
C ILE A 210 11.19 -15.27 8.63
N HIS A 211 11.35 -15.51 9.94
CA HIS A 211 10.58 -14.89 11.00
C HIS A 211 11.46 -13.97 11.84
N THR A 212 10.91 -12.84 12.28
CA THR A 212 11.65 -11.89 13.11
C THR A 212 10.76 -11.18 14.10
N TYR A 213 11.03 -11.42 15.38
CA TYR A 213 10.33 -10.80 16.52
C TYR A 213 11.24 -9.86 17.32
N MET A 214 12.24 -9.29 16.67
CA MET A 214 13.15 -8.33 17.27
C MET A 214 12.40 -7.07 17.71
N ASN A 215 12.75 -6.52 18.88
CA ASN A 215 12.06 -5.36 19.45
C ASN A 215 12.21 -4.07 18.64
N SER A 216 13.30 -3.92 17.89
CA SER A 216 13.61 -2.72 17.15
C SER A 216 13.85 -2.96 15.67
N THR A 217 13.70 -1.91 14.88
CA THR A 217 13.75 -1.95 13.41
C THR A 217 15.15 -2.25 12.87
N ALA A 218 16.20 -1.62 13.39
CA ALA A 218 17.55 -1.76 12.85
C ALA A 218 18.04 -3.23 12.86
N PRO A 219 17.98 -3.98 13.99
CA PRO A 219 18.33 -5.41 13.99
C PRO A 219 17.46 -6.25 13.06
N THR A 220 16.16 -5.91 12.92
CA THR A 220 15.25 -6.61 12.00
C THR A 220 15.73 -6.48 10.55
N LEU A 221 16.05 -5.27 10.10
CA LEU A 221 16.52 -5.03 8.73
C LEU A 221 17.93 -5.58 8.50
N ASP A 222 18.80 -5.51 9.50
CA ASP A 222 20.13 -6.14 9.45
C ASP A 222 20.01 -7.67 9.29
N PHE A 223 19.10 -8.29 10.02
CA PHE A 223 18.83 -9.73 9.89
C PHE A 223 18.34 -10.08 8.47
N VAL A 224 17.40 -9.32 7.92
CA VAL A 224 16.94 -9.49 6.52
C VAL A 224 18.12 -9.40 5.55
N ASN A 225 18.97 -8.39 5.68
CA ASN A 225 20.11 -8.19 4.78
C ASN A 225 21.14 -9.34 4.88
N LYS A 226 21.41 -9.88 6.06
CA LYS A 226 22.27 -11.05 6.24
C LYS A 226 21.80 -12.28 5.44
N TRP A 227 20.48 -12.48 5.34
CA TRP A 227 19.91 -13.55 4.52
C TRP A 227 20.10 -13.30 3.02
N VAL A 228 19.91 -12.05 2.59
CA VAL A 228 20.19 -11.63 1.21
C VAL A 228 21.65 -11.87 0.86
N ASP A 229 22.56 -11.41 1.71
CA ASP A 229 24.01 -11.51 1.49
C ASP A 229 24.48 -12.98 1.42
N ARG A 230 23.88 -13.85 2.24
CA ARG A 230 24.28 -15.26 2.30
C ARG A 230 23.75 -16.08 1.13
N TYR A 231 22.50 -15.89 0.73
CA TYR A 231 21.84 -16.78 -0.25
C TYR A 231 21.57 -16.13 -1.61
N GLY A 232 21.74 -14.82 -1.74
CA GLY A 232 21.53 -14.10 -3.02
C GLY A 232 20.10 -14.14 -3.53
N LYS A 233 19.12 -14.38 -2.65
CA LYS A 233 17.70 -14.56 -3.01
C LYS A 233 16.83 -13.45 -2.43
N LYS A 234 15.62 -13.28 -2.99
CA LYS A 234 14.58 -12.44 -2.38
C LYS A 234 14.14 -13.04 -1.06
N ILE A 235 13.67 -12.17 -0.16
CA ILE A 235 13.23 -12.53 1.19
C ILE A 235 11.72 -12.33 1.32
N TRP A 236 11.06 -13.32 1.91
CA TRP A 236 9.75 -13.18 2.51
C TRP A 236 9.90 -13.17 4.02
N VAL A 237 9.46 -12.09 4.66
CA VAL A 237 9.33 -12.03 6.12
C VAL A 237 7.92 -12.51 6.45
N THR A 238 7.76 -13.82 6.54
CA THR A 238 6.43 -14.44 6.69
C THR A 238 5.80 -14.21 8.05
N GLU A 239 6.61 -13.90 9.07
CA GLU A 239 6.12 -13.43 10.35
C GLU A 239 7.03 -12.33 10.91
N PHE A 240 6.43 -11.24 11.35
CA PHE A 240 7.14 -10.24 12.14
C PHE A 240 6.19 -9.48 13.07
N ALA A 241 6.75 -9.09 14.21
CA ALA A 241 6.19 -8.14 15.16
C ALA A 241 7.33 -7.52 15.97
N ALA A 242 7.07 -6.59 16.88
CA ALA A 242 8.00 -6.32 17.97
C ALA A 242 7.87 -7.42 19.02
N GLY A 243 8.96 -7.77 19.70
CA GLY A 243 9.04 -8.98 20.53
C GLY A 243 8.04 -9.07 21.69
N GLU A 244 7.99 -10.23 22.30
CA GLU A 244 7.05 -10.59 23.38
C GLU A 244 7.15 -9.70 24.63
N ASN A 245 8.31 -9.10 24.86
CA ASN A 245 8.56 -8.25 26.03
C ASN A 245 8.26 -6.76 25.78
N ASN A 246 7.58 -6.45 24.70
CA ASN A 246 7.23 -5.06 24.39
C ASN A 246 5.96 -4.66 25.16
N PRO A 247 6.08 -3.78 26.17
CA PRO A 247 5.06 -3.62 27.19
C PRO A 247 3.92 -2.67 26.81
N ASP A 248 4.01 -1.92 25.72
CA ASP A 248 3.02 -0.90 25.41
C ASP A 248 2.66 -0.83 23.92
N SER A 249 1.40 -0.44 23.67
CA SER A 249 0.85 -0.35 22.30
C SER A 249 1.52 0.73 21.47
N LEU A 250 1.97 1.83 22.07
CA LEU A 250 2.59 2.95 21.35
C LEU A 250 3.95 2.54 20.79
N THR A 251 4.76 1.84 21.56
CA THR A 251 6.05 1.29 21.12
C THR A 251 5.84 0.27 20.00
N GLN A 252 4.83 -0.62 20.13
CA GLN A 252 4.47 -1.57 19.06
C GLN A 252 4.15 -0.86 17.75
N VAL A 253 3.27 0.14 17.78
CA VAL A 253 2.87 0.89 16.57
C VAL A 253 4.06 1.63 15.95
N ARG A 254 4.90 2.28 16.76
CA ARG A 254 6.07 3.00 16.28
C ARG A 254 7.10 2.09 15.60
N GLU A 255 7.39 0.93 16.19
CA GLU A 255 8.30 -0.03 15.60
C GLU A 255 7.67 -0.72 14.38
N MET A 256 6.37 -0.98 14.39
CA MET A 256 5.65 -1.48 13.22
C MET A 256 5.78 -0.52 12.02
N ILE A 257 5.54 0.77 12.21
CA ILE A 257 5.66 1.79 11.15
C ILE A 257 7.07 1.77 10.54
N LYS A 258 8.10 1.79 11.38
CA LYS A 258 9.49 1.79 10.92
C LYS A 258 9.87 0.49 10.21
N LYS A 259 9.48 -0.67 10.76
CA LYS A 259 9.73 -1.98 10.14
C LYS A 259 9.04 -2.08 8.80
N VAL A 260 7.75 -1.73 8.72
CA VAL A 260 6.98 -1.75 7.48
C VAL A 260 7.62 -0.84 6.44
N GLN A 261 8.01 0.39 6.81
CA GLN A 261 8.73 1.27 5.89
C GLN A 261 10.03 0.63 5.40
N GLY A 262 10.83 0.07 6.30
CA GLY A 262 12.10 -0.57 5.94
C GLY A 262 11.91 -1.79 5.03
N LEU A 263 10.92 -2.64 5.32
CA LEU A 263 10.62 -3.82 4.51
C LEU A 263 10.01 -3.44 3.16
N GLU A 264 9.12 -2.45 3.11
CA GLU A 264 8.50 -1.99 1.87
C GLU A 264 9.53 -1.38 0.92
N LEU A 265 10.44 -0.55 1.44
CA LEU A 265 11.46 0.14 0.66
C LEU A 265 12.67 -0.76 0.30
N ASN A 266 12.85 -1.90 0.97
CA ASN A 266 13.93 -2.83 0.65
C ASN A 266 13.60 -3.59 -0.66
N PRO A 267 14.41 -3.41 -1.73
CA PRO A 267 14.15 -4.05 -3.02
C PRO A 267 14.33 -5.58 -2.96
N ASN A 268 15.01 -6.10 -1.94
CA ASN A 268 15.23 -7.53 -1.75
C ASN A 268 14.12 -8.21 -0.95
N VAL A 269 13.23 -7.46 -0.30
CA VAL A 269 12.02 -8.00 0.33
C VAL A 269 10.92 -8.05 -0.72
N GLU A 270 10.42 -9.25 -1.01
CA GLU A 270 9.34 -9.46 -1.97
C GLU A 270 7.97 -9.42 -1.26
N ARG A 271 7.87 -10.02 -0.04
CA ARG A 271 6.66 -10.03 0.78
C ARG A 271 6.99 -9.96 2.27
N TYR A 272 6.04 -9.46 3.05
CA TYR A 272 6.09 -9.51 4.51
C TYR A 272 4.68 -9.65 5.10
N ALA A 273 4.53 -10.35 6.23
CA ALA A 273 3.26 -10.56 6.91
C ALA A 273 3.38 -10.25 8.40
N TRP A 274 2.47 -9.40 8.87
CA TRP A 274 2.36 -9.11 10.31
C TRP A 274 1.82 -10.31 11.07
N PHE A 275 2.39 -10.61 12.22
CA PHE A 275 1.89 -11.57 13.17
C PHE A 275 1.20 -10.85 14.34
N LYS A 276 -0.16 -10.85 14.49
CA LYS A 276 -1.10 -11.56 13.61
C LYS A 276 -2.43 -10.79 13.47
N GLY A 277 -3.34 -11.32 12.66
CA GLY A 277 -4.61 -10.69 12.33
C GLY A 277 -5.55 -10.56 13.53
N THR A 278 -6.18 -11.66 13.94
CA THR A 278 -6.94 -11.75 15.18
C THR A 278 -6.11 -12.51 16.20
N SER A 279 -6.36 -12.40 17.44
CA SER A 279 -5.65 -13.24 18.38
C SER A 279 -6.61 -13.66 19.47
N GLY A 280 -6.90 -14.95 19.57
CA GLY A 280 -7.76 -15.56 20.55
C GLY A 280 -7.06 -16.66 21.32
N SER A 281 -5.74 -16.68 21.42
CA SER A 281 -5.00 -17.77 22.01
C SER A 281 -3.92 -17.25 22.97
N ARG A 282 -3.13 -18.16 23.51
CA ARG A 282 -1.95 -17.95 24.36
C ARG A 282 -1.05 -16.76 24.01
N TRP A 283 -1.11 -16.28 22.75
CA TRP A 283 -0.31 -15.16 22.29
C TRP A 283 -0.83 -13.79 22.71
N ILE A 284 -2.16 -13.64 22.92
CA ILE A 284 -2.71 -12.38 23.46
C ILE A 284 -2.20 -12.09 24.86
N ASP A 285 -2.09 -13.12 25.70
CA ASP A 285 -1.61 -12.94 27.07
C ASP A 285 -0.13 -12.55 27.10
N LYS A 286 0.65 -13.04 26.11
CA LYS A 286 2.07 -12.71 25.97
C LYS A 286 2.32 -11.37 25.30
N SER A 287 1.53 -11.04 24.25
CA SER A 287 1.68 -9.84 23.44
C SER A 287 0.32 -9.31 22.97
N PRO A 288 -0.45 -8.68 23.85
CA PRO A 288 -1.81 -8.24 23.57
C PRO A 288 -1.90 -7.20 22.44
N TYR A 289 -0.77 -6.58 22.10
CA TYR A 289 -0.67 -5.53 21.09
C TYR A 289 -0.28 -6.05 19.69
N TRP A 290 -0.20 -7.37 19.48
CA TRP A 290 0.08 -7.92 18.14
C TRP A 290 -1.14 -7.95 17.23
N ARG A 291 -2.35 -8.05 17.79
CA ARG A 291 -3.57 -8.18 16.99
C ARG A 291 -3.93 -6.92 16.21
N LEU A 292 -4.33 -7.11 14.96
CA LEU A 292 -4.88 -6.05 14.10
C LEU A 292 -6.38 -5.90 14.29
N LEU A 293 -7.09 -6.98 14.59
CA LEU A 293 -8.54 -7.05 14.76
C LEU A 293 -8.90 -7.48 16.19
N ILE A 294 -10.05 -7.01 16.65
CA ILE A 294 -10.65 -7.43 17.92
C ILE A 294 -11.60 -8.60 17.63
N LYS A 295 -11.31 -9.77 18.22
CA LYS A 295 -12.17 -10.94 18.06
C LYS A 295 -13.52 -10.71 18.74
N PRO A 296 -14.65 -10.91 18.04
CA PRO A 296 -15.97 -10.82 18.67
C PRO A 296 -16.14 -11.83 19.81
N ASN A 297 -16.81 -11.43 20.86
CA ASN A 297 -17.23 -12.36 21.91
C ASN A 297 -18.30 -13.31 21.34
N LEU A 298 -18.12 -14.60 21.51
CA LEU A 298 -19.00 -15.63 20.93
C LEU A 298 -20.46 -15.59 21.43
N ARG A 299 -20.71 -14.95 22.59
CA ARG A 299 -22.05 -14.85 23.17
C ARG A 299 -22.75 -13.54 22.81
N THR A 300 -22.00 -12.43 22.85
CA THR A 300 -22.55 -11.09 22.63
C THR A 300 -22.40 -10.59 21.21
N HIS A 301 -21.53 -11.24 20.41
CA HIS A 301 -21.10 -10.80 19.08
C HIS A 301 -20.55 -9.36 19.06
N LEU A 302 -20.07 -8.87 20.19
CA LEU A 302 -19.49 -7.54 20.34
C LEU A 302 -17.99 -7.62 20.69
N PRO A 303 -17.16 -6.68 20.18
CA PRO A 303 -17.51 -5.77 19.08
C PRO A 303 -17.81 -6.53 17.80
N ALA A 304 -18.39 -5.88 16.79
CA ALA A 304 -18.70 -6.52 15.52
C ALA A 304 -17.45 -7.13 14.87
N ALA A 305 -17.60 -8.21 14.11
CA ALA A 305 -16.52 -8.81 13.34
C ALA A 305 -15.89 -7.77 12.40
N GLY A 306 -14.58 -7.83 12.19
CA GLY A 306 -13.85 -6.83 11.40
C GLY A 306 -13.53 -5.52 12.14
N THR A 307 -13.90 -5.39 13.43
CA THR A 307 -13.49 -4.21 14.23
C THR A 307 -11.97 -4.21 14.40
N MET A 308 -11.33 -3.17 13.88
CA MET A 308 -9.87 -2.99 13.96
C MET A 308 -9.44 -2.44 15.33
N THR A 309 -8.25 -2.84 15.77
CA THR A 309 -7.50 -2.08 16.75
C THR A 309 -6.93 -0.80 16.12
N GLY A 310 -6.46 0.16 16.93
CA GLY A 310 -5.74 1.32 16.39
C GLY A 310 -4.51 0.91 15.56
N GLN A 311 -3.79 -0.12 16.01
CA GLN A 311 -2.68 -0.71 15.26
C GLN A 311 -3.14 -1.34 13.93
N GLY A 312 -4.29 -2.02 13.92
CA GLY A 312 -4.89 -2.58 12.71
C GLY A 312 -5.21 -1.51 11.68
N VAL A 313 -5.76 -0.38 12.13
CA VAL A 313 -6.02 0.78 11.25
C VAL A 313 -4.70 1.31 10.67
N VAL A 314 -3.67 1.50 11.52
CA VAL A 314 -2.36 1.97 11.05
C VAL A 314 -1.75 0.99 10.05
N TYR A 315 -1.69 -0.30 10.37
CA TYR A 315 -1.08 -1.31 9.48
C TYR A 315 -1.79 -1.42 8.13
N THR A 316 -3.13 -1.35 8.14
CA THR A 316 -3.93 -1.48 6.93
C THR A 316 -3.83 -0.24 6.03
N TYR A 317 -3.89 0.97 6.63
CA TYR A 317 -4.06 2.20 5.86
C TYR A 317 -2.84 3.11 5.79
N MET A 318 -1.71 2.75 6.42
CA MET A 318 -0.47 3.51 6.27
C MET A 318 0.04 3.48 4.82
N SER A 319 0.99 4.37 4.51
CA SER A 319 1.56 4.52 3.16
C SER A 319 1.89 3.18 2.49
N THR A 320 1.70 3.14 1.18
CA THR A 320 2.26 2.11 0.29
C THR A 320 3.64 2.50 -0.24
N PHE A 321 4.15 3.68 0.13
CA PHE A 321 5.43 4.24 -0.31
C PHE A 321 5.56 4.30 -1.84
N ASP A 322 4.46 4.63 -2.51
CA ASP A 322 4.39 4.69 -3.97
C ASP A 322 5.27 5.80 -4.54
N LYS A 323 6.39 5.42 -5.17
CA LYS A 323 7.33 6.32 -5.82
C LYS A 323 7.01 6.58 -7.30
N THR A 324 5.87 6.15 -7.77
CA THR A 324 5.47 6.28 -9.17
C THR A 324 4.47 7.41 -9.39
N TYR A 325 3.75 7.82 -8.34
CA TYR A 325 2.73 8.86 -8.41
C TYR A 325 3.27 10.21 -7.94
N TYR A 326 3.02 11.25 -8.76
CA TYR A 326 3.38 12.64 -8.48
C TYR A 326 2.11 13.46 -8.35
N TYR A 327 1.87 14.01 -7.17
CA TYR A 327 0.71 14.85 -6.90
C TYR A 327 0.78 16.18 -7.63
N ARG A 328 -0.34 16.64 -8.17
CA ARG A 328 -0.46 17.89 -8.93
C ARG A 328 -1.18 18.96 -8.14
N PRO A 329 -0.99 20.26 -8.49
CA PRO A 329 -1.75 21.34 -7.91
C PRO A 329 -3.26 21.11 -8.01
N GLY A 330 -3.98 21.34 -6.89
CA GLY A 330 -5.42 21.09 -6.77
C GLY A 330 -5.81 19.73 -6.23
N GLU A 331 -4.90 18.77 -6.17
CA GLU A 331 -5.15 17.47 -5.56
C GLU A 331 -5.04 17.55 -4.03
N THR A 332 -5.84 16.72 -3.35
CA THR A 332 -5.71 16.51 -1.91
C THR A 332 -4.74 15.38 -1.65
N VAL A 333 -3.64 15.69 -0.99
CA VAL A 333 -2.61 14.73 -0.59
C VAL A 333 -2.88 14.28 0.84
N MET A 334 -3.21 13.01 1.05
CA MET A 334 -3.33 12.48 2.40
C MET A 334 -1.94 12.43 3.04
N ALA A 335 -1.81 13.02 4.23
CA ALA A 335 -0.50 13.13 4.89
C ALA A 335 0.15 11.75 5.16
N LYS A 336 -0.67 10.69 5.32
CA LYS A 336 -0.20 9.31 5.46
C LYS A 336 0.45 8.72 4.21
N ASP A 337 0.22 9.30 3.02
CA ASP A 337 0.68 8.73 1.73
C ASP A 337 2.09 9.24 1.33
N TYR A 338 2.97 9.36 2.31
CA TYR A 338 4.37 9.73 2.10
C TYR A 338 5.16 8.60 1.42
N ILE A 339 6.17 8.97 0.64
CA ILE A 339 7.09 8.02 -0.02
C ILE A 339 8.27 7.62 0.86
N ASN A 340 8.56 8.43 1.88
CA ASN A 340 9.64 8.23 2.85
C ASN A 340 9.35 9.04 4.10
N SER A 341 9.87 8.59 5.25
CA SER A 341 9.73 9.33 6.50
C SER A 341 10.91 9.10 7.43
N ASN A 342 11.12 10.06 8.33
CA ASN A 342 12.08 9.95 9.41
C ASN A 342 11.40 10.26 10.74
N GLY A 343 11.16 9.22 11.55
CA GLY A 343 10.70 9.34 12.93
C GLY A 343 9.28 9.87 13.14
N ILE A 344 8.45 9.97 12.08
CA ILE A 344 7.05 10.37 12.23
C ILE A 344 6.25 9.30 12.98
N GLY A 345 5.19 9.73 13.67
CA GLY A 345 4.15 8.87 14.18
C GLY A 345 2.93 8.85 13.26
N LEU A 346 2.16 7.78 13.30
CA LEU A 346 0.83 7.70 12.71
C LEU A 346 -0.17 7.42 13.83
N GLU A 347 -1.23 8.21 13.88
CA GLU A 347 -2.31 8.01 14.84
C GLU A 347 -3.66 7.96 14.14
N VAL A 348 -4.58 7.20 14.73
CA VAL A 348 -5.97 7.22 14.28
C VAL A 348 -6.56 8.57 14.65
N SER A 349 -7.00 9.31 13.64
CA SER A 349 -7.60 10.62 13.78
C SER A 349 -9.10 10.50 14.03
N THR A 350 -9.66 11.44 14.77
CA THR A 350 -11.11 11.63 14.91
C THR A 350 -11.70 12.53 13.82
N ASP A 351 -10.87 13.00 12.88
CA ASP A 351 -11.33 13.79 11.73
C ASP A 351 -12.09 12.93 10.73
N ASN A 352 -13.39 13.02 10.76
CA ASN A 352 -14.30 12.24 9.92
C ASN A 352 -14.96 13.07 8.79
N GLN A 353 -14.43 14.27 8.48
CA GLN A 353 -15.01 15.14 7.43
C GLN A 353 -14.96 14.52 6.03
N THR A 354 -14.04 13.61 5.78
CA THR A 354 -13.89 12.93 4.49
C THR A 354 -14.67 11.62 4.41
N GLY A 355 -15.20 11.12 5.51
CA GLY A 355 -16.10 9.94 5.57
C GLY A 355 -15.45 8.58 5.27
N ALA A 356 -14.17 8.53 4.87
CA ALA A 356 -13.46 7.29 4.58
C ALA A 356 -12.48 6.94 5.70
N ILE A 357 -12.43 5.67 6.11
CA ILE A 357 -11.60 5.22 7.25
C ILE A 357 -10.11 5.44 7.04
N ASN A 358 -9.61 5.32 5.80
CA ASN A 358 -8.23 5.57 5.44
C ASN A 358 -7.80 7.05 5.55
N THR A 359 -8.76 7.95 5.70
CA THR A 359 -8.50 9.37 5.94
C THR A 359 -8.41 9.71 7.41
N HIS A 360 -8.69 8.74 8.28
CA HIS A 360 -8.59 8.89 9.72
C HIS A 360 -7.17 8.68 10.27
N LEU A 361 -6.17 8.51 9.42
CA LEU A 361 -4.76 8.53 9.85
C LEU A 361 -4.20 9.94 9.75
N ALA A 362 -3.65 10.41 10.86
CA ALA A 362 -2.92 11.66 10.95
C ALA A 362 -1.42 11.38 11.13
N VAL A 363 -0.58 12.20 10.50
CA VAL A 363 0.87 12.19 10.67
C VAL A 363 1.24 13.13 11.80
N GLU A 364 1.91 12.60 12.82
CA GLU A 364 2.48 13.39 13.89
C GLU A 364 3.85 13.96 13.49
N PHE A 365 3.98 15.28 13.57
CA PHE A 365 5.24 15.97 13.38
C PHE A 365 5.80 16.46 14.72
N GLY A 366 7.05 16.13 14.99
CA GLY A 366 7.84 16.58 16.13
C GLY A 366 9.19 17.13 15.68
N ASN A 367 10.13 17.31 16.61
CA ASN A 367 11.44 17.84 16.33
C ASN A 367 12.21 16.94 15.35
N SER A 368 12.55 17.47 14.18
CA SER A 368 13.30 16.80 13.11
C SER A 368 12.60 15.60 12.48
N ASN A 369 11.36 15.29 12.88
CA ASN A 369 10.56 14.27 12.20
C ASN A 369 10.13 14.82 10.84
N ALA A 370 10.22 13.99 9.81
CA ALA A 370 9.97 14.43 8.45
C ALA A 370 9.19 13.40 7.64
N ALA A 371 8.39 13.88 6.68
CA ALA A 371 7.73 13.08 5.65
C ALA A 371 7.99 13.69 4.27
N GLU A 372 8.15 12.84 3.27
CA GLU A 372 8.47 13.21 1.89
C GLU A 372 7.36 12.75 0.94
N TYR A 373 7.06 13.58 -0.05
CA TYR A 373 6.02 13.37 -1.06
C TYR A 373 6.57 13.71 -2.43
N LEU A 374 6.05 13.10 -3.49
CA LEU A 374 6.38 13.46 -4.87
C LEU A 374 5.33 14.43 -5.41
N ILE A 375 5.77 15.53 -6.01
CA ILE A 375 4.91 16.54 -6.63
C ILE A 375 5.33 16.82 -8.06
N ASP A 376 4.36 17.14 -8.93
CA ASP A 376 4.55 17.56 -10.33
C ASP A 376 4.03 19.00 -10.46
N VAL A 377 4.95 19.93 -10.58
CA VAL A 377 4.70 21.38 -10.62
C VAL A 377 4.72 21.84 -12.07
N PRO A 378 3.59 22.31 -12.63
CA PRO A 378 3.50 22.60 -14.06
C PRO A 378 4.24 23.88 -14.48
N THR A 379 4.36 24.87 -13.61
CA THR A 379 4.94 26.18 -13.90
C THR A 379 5.71 26.74 -12.71
N ASP A 380 6.77 27.50 -12.97
CA ASP A 380 7.40 28.36 -11.93
C ASP A 380 6.36 29.36 -11.44
N ASP A 381 5.97 29.25 -10.16
CA ASP A 381 4.97 30.13 -9.56
C ASP A 381 5.08 30.14 -8.03
N VAL A 382 4.32 31.03 -7.40
CA VAL A 382 4.02 30.97 -5.98
C VAL A 382 2.82 30.06 -5.76
N TYR A 383 3.00 29.03 -4.95
CA TYR A 383 1.94 28.10 -4.60
C TYR A 383 1.48 28.29 -3.16
N GLN A 384 0.17 28.35 -2.98
CA GLN A 384 -0.45 28.34 -1.66
C GLN A 384 -0.67 26.90 -1.23
N PHE A 385 -0.03 26.51 -0.15
CA PHE A 385 -0.30 25.27 0.56
C PHE A 385 -1.40 25.47 1.58
N THR A 386 -2.28 24.47 1.69
CA THR A 386 -3.31 24.39 2.73
C THR A 386 -3.11 23.09 3.49
N PHE A 387 -3.02 23.16 4.82
CA PHE A 387 -2.89 22.01 5.70
C PHE A 387 -4.14 21.83 6.55
N ARG A 388 -4.67 20.63 6.62
CA ARG A 388 -5.70 20.22 7.58
C ARG A 388 -5.02 19.55 8.77
N TYR A 389 -5.13 20.12 9.94
CA TYR A 389 -4.34 19.73 11.09
C TYR A 389 -5.09 19.91 12.42
N SER A 390 -4.58 19.27 13.47
CA SER A 390 -4.91 19.51 14.88
C SER A 390 -3.61 19.76 15.65
N ASP A 391 -3.57 20.81 16.45
CA ASP A 391 -2.45 21.09 17.38
C ASP A 391 -3.00 21.48 18.75
N ARG A 392 -2.68 20.71 19.78
CA ARG A 392 -3.05 20.93 21.17
C ARG A 392 -1.95 21.58 22.00
N ALA A 393 -0.91 22.10 21.35
CA ALA A 393 0.16 22.82 22.04
C ALA A 393 -0.33 24.19 22.55
N SER A 394 0.33 24.72 23.58
CA SER A 394 0.14 26.13 23.95
C SER A 394 0.62 27.05 22.82
N ALA A 395 0.10 28.28 22.77
CA ALA A 395 0.49 29.28 21.77
C ALA A 395 2.01 29.53 21.68
N ALA A 396 2.73 29.33 22.78
CA ALA A 396 4.19 29.44 22.82
C ALA A 396 4.95 28.24 22.23
N ARG A 397 4.25 27.15 21.86
CA ARG A 397 4.84 25.88 21.38
C ARG A 397 4.13 25.33 20.15
N GLN A 398 3.54 26.22 19.36
CA GLN A 398 2.90 25.82 18.09
C GLN A 398 3.91 25.16 17.18
N GLN A 399 3.50 24.09 16.51
CA GLN A 399 4.36 23.40 15.55
C GLN A 399 4.60 24.29 14.34
N VAL A 400 5.83 24.27 13.86
CA VAL A 400 6.23 24.86 12.59
C VAL A 400 6.77 23.76 11.71
N LEU A 401 6.18 23.60 10.55
CA LEU A 401 6.68 22.70 9.52
C LEU A 401 7.62 23.47 8.60
N LYS A 402 8.88 23.04 8.48
CA LYS A 402 9.77 23.45 7.40
C LYS A 402 9.37 22.75 6.12
N LEU A 403 9.28 23.51 5.03
CA LEU A 403 9.04 23.02 3.70
C LEU A 403 10.34 23.07 2.90
N SER A 404 10.73 21.92 2.33
CA SER A 404 11.90 21.82 1.45
C SER A 404 11.50 21.12 0.16
N VAL A 405 12.08 21.56 -0.95
CA VAL A 405 11.99 20.93 -2.26
C VAL A 405 13.39 20.50 -2.68
N ASP A 406 13.55 19.22 -3.01
CA ASP A 406 14.85 18.62 -3.38
C ASP A 406 15.96 18.95 -2.38
N ASN A 407 15.62 18.93 -1.08
CA ASN A 407 16.45 19.29 0.08
C ASN A 407 16.76 20.78 0.28
N ALA A 408 16.33 21.68 -0.62
CA ALA A 408 16.44 23.12 -0.41
C ALA A 408 15.20 23.64 0.37
N GLU A 409 15.42 24.36 1.46
CA GLU A 409 14.33 25.00 2.21
C GLU A 409 13.68 26.09 1.36
N VAL A 410 12.34 26.00 1.17
CA VAL A 410 11.57 26.94 0.36
C VAL A 410 10.59 27.76 1.19
N GLY A 411 10.36 27.39 2.44
CA GLY A 411 9.47 28.14 3.34
C GLY A 411 9.08 27.34 4.58
N SER A 412 8.08 27.84 5.28
CA SER A 412 7.54 27.20 6.48
C SER A 412 6.05 27.43 6.64
N ALA A 413 5.37 26.53 7.35
CA ALA A 413 3.97 26.63 7.74
C ALA A 413 3.86 26.57 9.27
N THR A 414 3.28 27.58 9.88
CA THR A 414 2.91 27.52 11.30
C THR A 414 1.57 26.83 11.43
N LEU A 415 1.48 25.88 12.38
CA LEU A 415 0.25 25.20 12.77
C LEU A 415 -0.23 25.79 14.10
N PRO A 416 -1.14 26.79 14.09
CA PRO A 416 -1.63 27.42 15.32
C PRO A 416 -2.37 26.42 16.21
N SER A 417 -2.33 26.62 17.53
CA SER A 417 -3.10 25.80 18.47
C SER A 417 -4.58 25.79 18.11
N THR A 418 -5.15 24.59 17.99
CA THR A 418 -6.57 24.41 17.63
C THR A 418 -7.47 24.17 18.85
N ALA A 419 -6.88 23.78 19.99
CA ALA A 419 -7.61 23.49 21.22
C ALA A 419 -6.76 23.78 22.45
N ALA A 420 -7.42 23.82 23.61
CA ALA A 420 -6.72 23.97 24.88
C ALA A 420 -5.77 22.78 25.12
N TYR A 421 -4.61 23.07 25.66
CA TYR A 421 -3.64 22.06 26.06
C TYR A 421 -4.28 20.96 26.91
N ARG A 422 -4.01 19.68 26.58
CA ARG A 422 -4.61 18.50 27.19
C ARG A 422 -6.10 18.27 26.90
N ASN A 423 -6.69 18.95 25.95
CA ASN A 423 -8.03 18.56 25.49
C ASN A 423 -7.95 17.14 24.91
N PRO A 424 -8.75 16.16 25.37
CA PRO A 424 -8.74 14.81 24.83
C PRO A 424 -9.29 14.72 23.40
N ALA A 425 -10.12 15.67 22.98
CA ALA A 425 -10.70 15.68 21.64
C ALA A 425 -9.75 16.36 20.61
N ASP A 426 -9.61 15.75 19.44
CA ASP A 426 -8.97 16.42 18.31
C ASP A 426 -9.90 17.47 17.74
N VAL A 427 -9.43 18.70 17.69
CA VAL A 427 -10.11 19.82 17.02
C VAL A 427 -9.29 20.17 15.80
N TYR A 428 -9.88 20.02 14.61
CA TYR A 428 -9.21 20.24 13.34
C TYR A 428 -9.50 21.62 12.78
N ALA A 429 -8.45 22.25 12.24
CA ALA A 429 -8.50 23.52 11.53
C ALA A 429 -7.69 23.44 10.24
N THR A 430 -7.73 24.48 9.45
CA THR A 430 -6.85 24.65 8.29
C THR A 430 -5.95 25.85 8.50
N THR A 431 -4.72 25.77 7.98
CA THR A 431 -3.79 26.90 7.87
C THR A 431 -3.18 26.91 6.48
N THR A 432 -2.67 28.07 6.06
CA THR A 432 -2.04 28.22 4.74
C THR A 432 -0.68 28.86 4.86
N CYS A 433 0.20 28.54 3.90
CA CYS A 433 1.42 29.29 3.64
C CYS A 433 1.65 29.39 2.13
N GLN A 434 2.51 30.30 1.71
CA GLN A 434 2.87 30.48 0.31
C GLN A 434 4.36 30.24 0.14
N VAL A 435 4.73 29.48 -0.91
CA VAL A 435 6.11 29.19 -1.27
C VAL A 435 6.29 29.23 -2.78
N SER A 436 7.43 29.71 -3.24
CA SER A 436 7.81 29.63 -4.65
C SER A 436 8.29 28.23 -4.97
N LEU A 437 7.72 27.63 -6.01
CA LEU A 437 8.12 26.32 -6.51
C LEU A 437 8.57 26.44 -7.97
N PRO A 438 9.69 25.80 -8.34
CA PRO A 438 10.07 25.65 -9.74
C PRO A 438 9.19 24.63 -10.45
N ALA A 439 9.05 24.76 -11.77
CA ALA A 439 8.40 23.76 -12.61
C ALA A 439 9.21 22.44 -12.61
N GLY A 440 8.50 21.31 -12.67
CA GLY A 440 9.11 19.99 -12.75
C GLY A 440 8.60 19.02 -11.70
N ARG A 441 9.21 17.86 -11.69
CA ARG A 441 8.96 16.79 -10.69
C ARG A 441 9.96 16.91 -9.56
N HIS A 442 9.42 16.98 -8.35
CA HIS A 442 10.20 17.27 -7.16
C HIS A 442 9.85 16.35 -6.00
N THR A 443 10.79 16.24 -5.05
CA THR A 443 10.55 15.70 -3.71
C THR A 443 10.23 16.85 -2.76
N LEU A 444 8.98 16.91 -2.31
CA LEU A 444 8.52 17.84 -1.27
C LEU A 444 8.71 17.20 0.10
N LYS A 445 9.33 17.91 1.02
CA LYS A 445 9.57 17.44 2.39
C LYS A 445 8.98 18.39 3.41
N PHE A 446 8.25 17.85 4.37
CA PHE A 446 7.81 18.54 5.57
C PHE A 446 8.60 18.02 6.77
N ALA A 447 9.14 18.92 7.57
CA ALA A 447 9.86 18.58 8.80
C ALA A 447 9.35 19.42 9.97
N GLY A 448 9.00 18.77 11.07
CA GLY A 448 8.63 19.45 12.32
C GLY A 448 9.83 20.08 12.99
N THR A 449 9.67 21.24 13.63
CA THR A 449 10.77 21.99 14.27
C THR A 449 10.65 22.04 15.79
N VAL A 450 9.45 21.78 16.36
CA VAL A 450 9.21 21.89 17.79
C VAL A 450 9.35 20.53 18.48
N PRO A 451 10.14 20.43 19.57
CA PRO A 451 10.50 19.16 20.18
C PRO A 451 9.35 18.34 20.77
N ILE A 452 8.31 19.01 21.28
CA ILE A 452 7.16 18.34 21.86
C ILE A 452 6.06 18.26 20.81
N ASN A 453 5.74 17.05 20.45
CA ASN A 453 4.79 16.79 19.39
C ASN A 453 3.36 16.74 19.89
N HIS A 454 2.53 17.62 19.34
CA HIS A 454 1.08 17.60 19.50
C HIS A 454 0.35 17.90 18.17
N ALA A 455 1.10 18.21 17.12
CA ALA A 455 0.53 18.55 15.81
C ALA A 455 0.34 17.28 14.97
N ARG A 456 -0.87 17.13 14.43
CA ARG A 456 -1.30 16.02 13.59
C ARG A 456 -1.86 16.57 12.29
N VAL A 457 -1.27 16.17 11.17
CA VAL A 457 -1.72 16.57 9.83
C VAL A 457 -2.43 15.41 9.18
N THR A 458 -3.67 15.62 8.71
CA THR A 458 -4.45 14.60 8.02
C THR A 458 -4.28 14.68 6.50
N TRP A 459 -4.25 15.89 5.95
CA TRP A 459 -4.00 16.12 4.54
C TRP A 459 -3.44 17.52 4.29
N PHE A 460 -2.91 17.69 3.10
CA PHE A 460 -2.56 19.00 2.54
C PHE A 460 -2.96 19.07 1.06
N SER A 461 -3.00 20.27 0.53
CA SER A 461 -3.12 20.55 -0.91
C SER A 461 -2.25 21.75 -1.26
N PHE A 462 -1.96 21.95 -2.53
CA PHE A 462 -1.25 23.12 -3.02
C PHE A 462 -1.86 23.58 -4.34
N VAL A 463 -1.95 24.89 -4.55
CA VAL A 463 -2.50 25.50 -5.77
C VAL A 463 -1.70 26.74 -6.13
N SER A 464 -1.54 27.01 -7.43
CA SER A 464 -0.90 28.23 -7.92
C SER A 464 -1.68 29.48 -7.48
N THR A 465 -0.99 30.50 -7.01
CA THR A 465 -1.65 31.77 -6.60
C THR A 465 -2.15 32.55 -7.81
N THR A 466 -1.52 32.40 -8.97
CA THR A 466 -2.00 32.96 -10.23
C THR A 466 -3.34 32.34 -10.63
N ALA A 467 -3.47 31.00 -10.50
CA ALA A 467 -4.72 30.31 -10.76
C ALA A 467 -5.84 30.73 -9.77
N ILE A 468 -5.50 31.04 -8.50
CA ILE A 468 -6.46 31.56 -7.51
C ILE A 468 -6.92 32.96 -7.92
N SER A 469 -6.02 33.83 -8.39
CA SER A 469 -6.38 35.19 -8.83
C SER A 469 -7.29 35.15 -10.06
N ASP A 470 -7.07 34.23 -10.98
CA ASP A 470 -7.93 34.01 -12.15
C ASP A 470 -9.35 33.56 -11.74
N ILE A 471 -9.46 32.71 -10.70
CA ILE A 471 -10.75 32.30 -10.16
C ILE A 471 -11.45 33.50 -9.50
N ASN A 472 -10.74 34.33 -8.74
CA ASN A 472 -11.28 35.50 -8.05
C ASN A 472 -11.60 36.66 -9.02
N ALA A 473 -10.83 36.82 -10.10
CA ALA A 473 -11.10 37.79 -11.14
C ALA A 473 -12.38 37.47 -11.94
N SER A 474 -12.84 36.23 -11.89
CA SER A 474 -14.07 35.77 -12.57
C SER A 474 -15.35 35.96 -11.74
N THR A 475 -15.32 36.64 -10.58
CA THR A 475 -16.51 36.85 -9.73
C THR A 475 -17.55 37.76 -10.36
N ASP A 476 -17.22 38.47 -11.45
CA ASP A 476 -18.17 39.24 -12.27
C ASP A 476 -18.76 38.47 -13.45
N ASP A 477 -18.34 37.22 -13.64
CA ASP A 477 -18.83 36.37 -14.73
C ASP A 477 -20.20 35.77 -14.35
N ALA A 478 -21.27 36.36 -14.84
CA ALA A 478 -22.63 35.98 -14.48
C ALA A 478 -22.92 34.53 -14.92
N LEU A 479 -23.48 33.74 -14.03
CA LEU A 479 -23.95 32.39 -14.33
C LEU A 479 -25.12 32.47 -15.32
N VAL A 480 -24.92 31.92 -16.52
CA VAL A 480 -25.91 31.93 -17.62
C VAL A 480 -26.84 30.72 -17.54
N SER A 481 -26.29 29.55 -17.26
CA SER A 481 -27.10 28.33 -17.16
C SER A 481 -26.48 27.27 -16.25
N LYS A 482 -27.38 26.47 -15.66
CA LYS A 482 -27.02 25.21 -14.98
C LYS A 482 -27.70 24.04 -15.67
N ARG A 483 -26.95 23.00 -15.94
CA ARG A 483 -27.46 21.76 -16.52
C ARG A 483 -26.98 20.57 -15.66
N TYR A 484 -27.80 19.55 -15.58
CA TYR A 484 -27.50 18.37 -14.78
C TYR A 484 -27.49 17.13 -15.67
N PHE A 485 -26.52 16.25 -15.44
CA PHE A 485 -26.35 15.05 -16.23
C PHE A 485 -26.24 13.83 -15.31
N THR A 486 -26.73 12.67 -15.78
CA THR A 486 -26.41 11.38 -15.15
C THR A 486 -24.91 11.09 -15.28
N PRO A 487 -24.33 10.14 -14.51
CA PRO A 487 -22.94 9.69 -14.73
C PRO A 487 -22.68 9.11 -16.12
N GLN A 488 -23.73 8.72 -16.83
CA GLN A 488 -23.68 8.22 -18.23
C GLN A 488 -23.72 9.35 -19.27
N GLY A 489 -23.89 10.60 -18.83
CA GLY A 489 -23.86 11.78 -19.70
C GLY A 489 -25.23 12.21 -20.24
N GLU A 490 -26.34 11.61 -19.78
CA GLU A 490 -27.70 12.02 -20.16
C GLU A 490 -28.13 13.25 -19.38
N GLU A 491 -28.67 14.27 -20.05
CA GLU A 491 -29.17 15.47 -19.41
C GLU A 491 -30.51 15.20 -18.72
N VAL A 492 -30.63 15.71 -17.47
CA VAL A 492 -31.85 15.56 -16.66
C VAL A 492 -32.40 16.90 -16.21
N ALA A 493 -33.68 17.11 -16.39
CA ALA A 493 -34.40 18.31 -15.91
C ALA A 493 -34.84 18.18 -14.44
N VAL A 494 -35.04 16.96 -13.95
CA VAL A 494 -35.46 16.67 -12.57
C VAL A 494 -34.50 15.64 -11.97
N MET A 495 -33.96 15.95 -10.80
CA MET A 495 -33.06 15.03 -10.08
C MET A 495 -33.85 14.25 -9.03
N HIS A 496 -33.69 12.94 -9.05
CA HIS A 496 -34.14 12.02 -8.00
C HIS A 496 -32.98 11.68 -7.07
N LYS A 497 -33.19 10.87 -6.06
CA LYS A 497 -32.09 10.35 -5.21
C LYS A 497 -31.03 9.68 -6.07
N GLY A 498 -29.79 10.16 -6.03
CA GLY A 498 -28.71 9.63 -6.87
C GLY A 498 -27.54 10.59 -7.04
N MET A 499 -26.65 10.22 -7.96
CA MET A 499 -25.46 10.98 -8.29
C MET A 499 -25.64 11.66 -9.65
N TYR A 500 -25.22 12.93 -9.74
CA TYR A 500 -25.33 13.74 -10.95
C TYR A 500 -24.06 14.55 -11.17
N ILE A 501 -23.87 15.06 -12.39
CA ILE A 501 -22.85 16.05 -12.75
C ILE A 501 -23.57 17.37 -13.00
N GLU A 502 -23.33 18.37 -12.15
CA GLU A 502 -23.78 19.77 -12.39
C GLU A 502 -22.77 20.43 -13.32
N THR A 503 -23.22 20.98 -14.43
CA THR A 503 -22.42 21.81 -15.33
C THR A 503 -22.97 23.23 -15.33
N CYS A 504 -22.12 24.20 -14.96
CA CYS A 504 -22.43 25.64 -15.00
C CYS A 504 -21.78 26.27 -16.21
N THR A 505 -22.53 27.10 -16.95
CA THR A 505 -22.01 27.93 -18.05
C THR A 505 -22.13 29.37 -17.65
N TYR A 506 -21.08 30.15 -17.82
CA TYR A 506 -20.95 31.53 -17.45
C TYR A 506 -20.99 32.45 -18.71
N ALA A 507 -21.22 33.74 -18.51
CA ALA A 507 -21.33 34.71 -19.59
C ALA A 507 -20.07 34.82 -20.47
N SER A 508 -18.91 34.54 -19.90
CA SER A 508 -17.64 34.44 -20.63
C SER A 508 -17.55 33.23 -21.58
N GLY A 509 -18.52 32.29 -21.51
CA GLY A 509 -18.47 31.01 -22.19
C GLY A 509 -17.72 29.94 -21.40
N LYS A 510 -17.14 30.26 -20.23
CA LYS A 510 -16.51 29.32 -19.33
C LYS A 510 -17.51 28.28 -18.84
N LYS A 511 -17.10 27.02 -18.79
CA LYS A 511 -17.90 25.93 -18.22
C LYS A 511 -17.18 25.30 -17.05
N THR A 512 -17.90 25.05 -15.98
CA THR A 512 -17.42 24.29 -14.81
C THR A 512 -18.34 23.12 -14.57
N SER A 513 -17.78 21.99 -14.12
CA SER A 513 -18.58 20.81 -13.76
C SER A 513 -18.19 20.31 -12.38
N ARG A 514 -19.18 19.89 -11.60
CA ARG A 514 -18.95 19.26 -10.29
C ARG A 514 -19.89 18.08 -10.07
N LYS A 515 -19.47 17.14 -9.25
CA LYS A 515 -20.29 16.03 -8.79
C LYS A 515 -21.30 16.51 -7.75
N LEU A 516 -22.55 16.13 -7.92
CA LEU A 516 -23.64 16.41 -7.00
C LEU A 516 -24.28 15.10 -6.54
N THR A 517 -24.55 14.97 -5.25
CA THR A 517 -25.29 13.83 -4.70
C THR A 517 -26.61 14.31 -4.10
N VAL A 518 -27.72 13.81 -4.63
CA VAL A 518 -29.06 14.07 -4.10
C VAL A 518 -29.41 12.92 -3.15
N LYS A 519 -29.69 13.23 -1.88
CA LYS A 519 -29.97 12.28 -0.79
C LYS A 519 -31.44 11.85 -0.77
#